data_01316ea2c883bbbff6858058b8a51f1c
#
_entry.id   01316ea2c883bbbff6858058b8a51f1c
#
_cell.length_a   1.000
_cell.length_b   1.000
_cell.length_c   1.000
_cell.angle_alpha   90.00
_cell.angle_beta   90.00
_cell.angle_gamma   90.00
#
_symmetry.space_group_name_H-M   'P 1'
#
loop_
_entity.id
_entity.type
_entity.pdbx_description
1 polymer ?
#
loop_
_entity_poly.entity_id
_entity_poly.type
_entity_poly.pdbx_seq_one_letter_code
_entity_poly.pdbx_strand_id
1 'polypeptide(L)'
;EFVPGKQVTMAHLIANPDGDIYKKLGVVGDVRGALGILTITPSEAAIIGADVAVKAAEVSLVFVDRFSGSLVICGVVASVEASLKAVLDVLEHTLKFTPTEITRS
;
A
#
# COMPACT_ATOMS: atom_id res chain seq x y z
N GLU A 1 -7.73 14.39 -16.24
CA GLU A 1 -8.53 15.14 -15.27
C GLU A 1 -8.81 14.28 -14.04
N PHE A 2 -8.55 14.85 -12.86
CA PHE A 2 -8.77 14.15 -11.62
C PHE A 2 -10.19 14.37 -11.10
N VAL A 3 -10.78 13.32 -10.53
CA VAL A 3 -12.13 13.40 -9.98
C VAL A 3 -12.04 13.91 -8.54
N PRO A 4 -12.78 14.97 -8.18
CA PRO A 4 -12.80 15.45 -6.81
C PRO A 4 -13.21 14.34 -5.84
N GLY A 5 -12.52 14.27 -4.71
CA GLY A 5 -12.79 13.25 -3.68
C GLY A 5 -12.08 11.92 -3.91
N LYS A 6 -11.43 11.73 -5.05
CA LYS A 6 -10.62 10.53 -5.31
C LYS A 6 -9.15 10.88 -5.12
N GLN A 7 -8.54 10.34 -4.07
CA GLN A 7 -7.13 10.64 -3.79
C GLN A 7 -6.46 9.52 -3.00
N VAL A 8 -5.16 9.39 -3.24
CA VAL A 8 -4.30 8.63 -2.34
C VAL A 8 -3.76 9.65 -1.35
N THR A 9 -4.10 9.47 -0.08
CA THR A 9 -3.72 10.44 0.97
C THR A 9 -2.37 10.13 1.59
N MET A 10 -1.94 8.89 1.54
CA MET A 10 -0.63 8.49 2.05
C MET A 10 -0.13 7.27 1.28
N ALA A 11 1.16 7.27 0.98
CA ALA A 11 1.90 6.12 0.49
C ALA A 11 3.26 6.14 1.18
N HIS A 12 3.51 5.18 2.06
CA HIS A 12 4.70 5.18 2.90
C HIS A 12 5.39 3.82 2.91
N LEU A 13 6.71 3.85 2.80
CA LEU A 13 7.54 2.65 2.87
C LEU A 13 8.37 2.69 4.14
N ILE A 14 8.23 1.68 4.98
CA ILE A 14 9.10 1.47 6.14
C ILE A 14 10.12 0.41 5.73
N ALA A 15 11.37 0.82 5.54
CA ALA A 15 12.39 -0.07 4.98
C ALA A 15 12.83 -1.17 5.95
N ASN A 16 12.87 -0.84 7.23
CA ASN A 16 13.33 -1.78 8.25
C ASN A 16 12.49 -1.63 9.51
N PRO A 17 11.23 -2.11 9.49
CA PRO A 17 10.35 -1.97 10.64
C PRO A 17 10.84 -2.76 11.84
N ASP A 18 10.53 -2.26 13.05
CA ASP A 18 10.79 -2.96 14.27
C ASP A 18 10.02 -4.29 14.28
N GLY A 19 10.66 -5.35 14.78
CA GLY A 19 10.06 -6.68 14.79
C GLY A 19 8.72 -6.76 15.53
N ASP A 20 8.52 -5.92 16.55
CA ASP A 20 7.27 -5.89 17.31
C ASP A 20 6.09 -5.39 16.46
N ILE A 21 6.35 -4.57 15.46
CA ILE A 21 5.28 -4.06 14.59
C ILE A 21 4.63 -5.21 13.83
N TYR A 22 5.41 -6.15 13.33
CA TYR A 22 4.86 -7.30 12.64
C TYR A 22 3.92 -8.11 13.53
N LYS A 23 4.32 -8.32 14.79
CA LYS A 23 3.49 -9.05 15.75
C LYS A 23 2.18 -8.33 16.02
N LYS A 24 2.22 -7.02 16.18
CA LYS A 24 1.02 -6.21 16.43
C LYS A 24 0.10 -6.14 15.25
N LEU A 25 0.62 -6.29 14.05
CA LEU A 25 -0.19 -6.38 12.84
C LEU A 25 -0.77 -7.77 12.62
N GLY A 26 -0.44 -8.73 13.46
CA GLY A 26 -0.95 -10.10 13.33
C GLY A 26 -0.22 -10.93 12.30
N VAL A 27 0.95 -10.48 11.85
CA VAL A 27 1.76 -11.24 10.89
C VAL A 27 2.48 -12.36 11.62
N VAL A 28 2.24 -13.59 11.18
CA VAL A 28 2.80 -14.80 11.80
C VAL A 28 3.96 -15.30 10.98
N GLY A 29 4.98 -15.83 11.66
CA GLY A 29 6.13 -16.41 11.02
C GLY A 29 7.33 -15.49 10.99
N ASP A 30 8.38 -15.92 10.31
CA ASP A 30 9.62 -15.17 10.20
C ASP A 30 9.53 -14.19 9.02
N VAL A 31 8.80 -13.09 9.26
CA VAL A 31 8.62 -12.06 8.23
C VAL A 31 9.74 -11.03 8.39
N ARG A 32 10.51 -10.87 7.34
CA ARG A 32 11.60 -9.89 7.29
C ARG A 32 11.44 -9.07 6.03
N GLY A 33 11.74 -7.79 6.13
CA GLY A 33 11.68 -6.89 5.00
C GLY A 33 10.98 -5.60 5.35
N ALA A 34 10.37 -5.01 4.34
CA ALA A 34 9.74 -3.70 4.44
C ALA A 34 8.22 -3.81 4.59
N LEU A 35 7.61 -2.73 5.07
CA LEU A 35 6.17 -2.53 5.05
C LEU A 35 5.84 -1.40 4.08
N GLY A 36 4.77 -1.58 3.33
CA GLY A 36 4.19 -0.53 2.50
C GLY A 36 2.79 -0.22 3.01
N ILE A 37 2.51 1.07 3.20
CA ILE A 37 1.23 1.53 3.74
C ILE A 37 0.60 2.49 2.74
N LEU A 38 -0.66 2.26 2.42
CA LEU A 38 -1.45 3.16 1.56
C LEU A 38 -2.76 3.50 2.24
N THR A 39 -3.16 4.76 2.12
CA THR A 39 -4.50 5.20 2.53
C THR A 39 -5.16 5.89 1.35
N ILE A 40 -6.36 5.46 1.02
CA ILE A 40 -7.05 5.82 -0.22
C ILE A 40 -8.47 6.27 0.08
N THR A 41 -8.92 7.29 -0.61
CA THR A 41 -10.28 7.80 -0.53
C THR A 41 -10.90 7.84 -1.94
N PRO A 42 -12.08 7.27 -2.20
CA PRO A 42 -12.95 6.60 -1.23
C PRO A 42 -12.39 5.28 -0.73
N SER A 43 -12.81 4.88 0.47
CA SER A 43 -12.19 3.76 1.18
C SER A 43 -12.28 2.41 0.46
N GLU A 44 -13.35 2.19 -0.28
CA GLU A 44 -13.51 0.95 -1.06
C GLU A 44 -12.43 0.76 -2.11
N ALA A 45 -11.78 1.85 -2.54
CA ALA A 45 -10.70 1.76 -3.51
C ALA A 45 -9.45 1.06 -2.94
N ALA A 46 -9.38 0.89 -1.62
CA ALA A 46 -8.32 0.10 -1.01
C ALA A 46 -8.33 -1.35 -1.52
N ILE A 47 -9.50 -1.88 -1.86
CA ILE A 47 -9.62 -3.24 -2.42
C ILE A 47 -8.92 -3.30 -3.78
N ILE A 48 -9.12 -2.28 -4.61
CA ILE A 48 -8.46 -2.17 -5.92
C ILE A 48 -6.95 -2.06 -5.72
N GLY A 49 -6.54 -1.21 -4.78
CA GLY A 49 -5.12 -1.04 -4.46
C GLY A 49 -4.46 -2.34 -4.00
N ALA A 50 -5.15 -3.12 -3.16
CA ALA A 50 -4.64 -4.40 -2.69
C ALA A 50 -4.44 -5.39 -3.85
N ASP A 51 -5.41 -5.47 -4.75
CA ASP A 51 -5.32 -6.35 -5.92
C ASP A 51 -4.14 -5.96 -6.82
N VAL A 52 -4.01 -4.68 -7.12
CA VAL A 52 -2.90 -4.18 -7.94
C VAL A 52 -1.56 -4.48 -7.27
N ALA A 53 -1.46 -4.24 -5.96
CA ALA A 53 -0.20 -4.41 -5.23
C ALA A 53 0.29 -5.86 -5.30
N VAL A 54 -0.58 -6.82 -5.04
CA VAL A 54 -0.17 -8.23 -4.98
C VAL A 54 0.10 -8.83 -6.37
N LYS A 55 -0.44 -8.21 -7.42
CA LYS A 55 -0.16 -8.63 -8.80
C LYS A 55 1.08 -7.98 -9.38
N ALA A 56 1.50 -6.84 -8.85
CA ALA A 56 2.58 -6.05 -9.43
C ALA A 56 3.98 -6.56 -9.06
N ALA A 57 4.14 -7.11 -7.87
CA ALA A 57 5.43 -7.58 -7.38
C ALA A 57 5.22 -8.66 -6.32
N GLU A 58 6.33 -9.27 -5.89
CA GLU A 58 6.27 -10.36 -4.91
C GLU A 58 6.14 -9.79 -3.48
N VAL A 59 4.91 -9.44 -3.14
CA VAL A 59 4.57 -8.93 -1.81
C VAL A 59 3.41 -9.73 -1.23
N SER A 60 3.30 -9.72 0.10
CA SER A 60 2.17 -10.31 0.80
C SER A 60 1.27 -9.20 1.33
N LEU A 61 -0.03 -9.43 1.26
CA LEU A 61 -1.00 -8.52 1.84
C LEU A 61 -1.09 -8.78 3.34
N VAL A 62 -0.79 -7.78 4.16
CA VAL A 62 -0.95 -7.87 5.60
C VAL A 62 -2.42 -7.66 5.97
N PHE A 63 -3.01 -6.58 5.48
CA PHE A 63 -4.45 -6.36 5.60
C PHE A 63 -4.93 -5.34 4.57
N VAL A 64 -6.22 -5.35 4.32
CA VAL A 64 -6.93 -4.29 3.61
C VAL A 64 -8.20 -3.97 4.39
N ASP A 65 -8.45 -2.70 4.63
CA ASP A 65 -9.62 -2.24 5.35
C ASP A 65 -10.46 -1.34 4.44
N ARG A 66 -11.57 -1.88 3.98
CA ARG A 66 -12.48 -1.15 3.09
C ARG A 66 -13.23 0.00 3.79
N PHE A 67 -13.20 0.05 5.10
CA PHE A 67 -13.89 1.10 5.86
C PHE A 67 -12.99 2.31 6.09
N SER A 68 -11.73 2.10 6.39
CA SER A 68 -10.76 3.19 6.56
C SER A 68 -10.03 3.57 5.28
N GLY A 69 -10.02 2.69 4.30
CA GLY A 69 -9.26 2.91 3.07
C GLY A 69 -7.78 2.60 3.20
N SER A 70 -7.40 1.89 4.24
CA SER A 70 -6.00 1.54 4.49
C SER A 70 -5.66 0.16 3.97
N LEU A 71 -4.46 0.00 3.46
CA LEU A 71 -3.92 -1.31 3.12
C LEU A 71 -2.45 -1.36 3.48
N VAL A 72 -1.99 -2.54 3.88
CA VAL A 72 -0.60 -2.75 4.26
C VAL A 72 -0.08 -4.01 3.57
N ILE A 73 1.07 -3.87 2.95
CA ILE A 73 1.78 -4.96 2.28
C ILE A 73 3.16 -5.14 2.90
N CYS A 74 3.73 -6.32 2.75
CA CYS A 74 5.09 -6.58 3.22
C CYS A 74 5.86 -7.40 2.20
N GLY A 75 7.19 -7.31 2.27
CA GLY A 75 8.10 -8.01 1.39
C GLY A 75 9.48 -7.36 1.40
N VAL A 76 10.34 -7.77 0.50
CA VAL A 76 11.64 -7.09 0.36
C VAL A 76 11.43 -5.66 -0.13
N VAL A 77 12.32 -4.76 0.26
CA VAL A 77 12.17 -3.32 -0.02
C VAL A 77 11.87 -3.03 -1.48
N ALA A 78 12.61 -3.63 -2.39
CA ALA A 78 12.42 -3.37 -3.83
C ALA A 78 11.04 -3.79 -4.31
N SER A 79 10.52 -4.91 -3.83
CA SER A 79 9.19 -5.40 -4.20
C SER A 79 8.08 -4.52 -3.62
N VAL A 80 8.22 -4.09 -2.38
CA VAL A 80 7.26 -3.18 -1.75
C VAL A 80 7.24 -1.85 -2.50
N GLU A 81 8.40 -1.31 -2.82
CA GLU A 81 8.48 -0.05 -3.58
C GLU A 81 7.82 -0.18 -4.96
N ALA A 82 8.10 -1.27 -5.66
CA ALA A 82 7.50 -1.52 -6.98
C ALA A 82 5.98 -1.63 -6.89
N SER A 83 5.46 -2.30 -5.85
CA SER A 83 4.02 -2.42 -5.64
C SER A 83 3.36 -1.08 -5.34
N LEU A 84 3.98 -0.25 -4.47
CA LEU A 84 3.46 1.08 -4.18
C LEU A 84 3.38 1.94 -5.44
N LYS A 85 4.43 1.91 -6.25
CA LYS A 85 4.45 2.66 -7.52
C LYS A 85 3.37 2.18 -8.48
N ALA A 86 3.16 0.88 -8.57
CA ALA A 86 2.14 0.32 -9.46
C ALA A 86 0.72 0.71 -9.02
N VAL A 87 0.45 0.71 -7.71
CA VAL A 87 -0.85 1.14 -7.19
C VAL A 87 -1.09 2.61 -7.53
N LEU A 88 -0.11 3.47 -7.27
CA LEU A 88 -0.20 4.90 -7.58
C LEU A 88 -0.44 5.12 -9.07
N ASP A 89 0.26 4.38 -9.92
CA ASP A 89 0.13 4.52 -11.37
C ASP A 89 -1.27 4.15 -11.85
N VAL A 90 -1.80 3.02 -11.41
CA VAL A 90 -3.14 2.57 -11.81
C VAL A 90 -4.22 3.53 -11.30
N LEU A 91 -4.12 3.94 -10.04
CA LEU A 91 -5.11 4.85 -9.48
C LEU A 91 -5.08 6.20 -10.18
N GLU A 92 -3.91 6.73 -10.49
CA GLU A 92 -3.78 8.02 -11.18
C GLU A 92 -4.25 7.94 -12.64
N HIS A 93 -3.67 7.03 -13.42
CA HIS A 93 -3.84 7.06 -14.87
C HIS A 93 -5.08 6.32 -15.36
N THR A 94 -5.52 5.30 -14.64
CA THR A 94 -6.72 4.54 -15.03
C THR A 94 -7.98 5.08 -14.35
N LEU A 95 -7.91 5.39 -13.07
CA LEU A 95 -9.08 5.76 -12.27
C LEU A 95 -9.14 7.25 -11.92
N LYS A 96 -8.15 8.02 -12.31
CA LYS A 96 -8.11 9.48 -12.14
C LYS A 96 -8.11 9.95 -10.68
N PHE A 97 -7.46 9.18 -9.81
CA PHE A 97 -7.21 9.61 -8.44
C PHE A 97 -6.09 10.65 -8.41
N THR A 98 -6.18 11.58 -7.49
CA THR A 98 -5.06 12.47 -7.20
C THR A 98 -3.96 11.65 -6.51
N PRO A 99 -2.75 11.62 -7.05
CA PRO A 99 -1.66 10.83 -6.48
C PRO A 99 -1.02 11.51 -5.29
N THR A 100 -0.10 10.80 -4.64
CA THR A 100 0.77 11.35 -3.62
C THR A 100 2.18 10.82 -3.85
N GLU A 101 3.16 11.43 -3.21
CA GLU A 101 4.53 10.94 -3.26
C GLU A 101 4.70 9.78 -2.28
N ILE A 102 5.59 8.85 -2.62
CA ILE A 102 5.97 7.78 -1.70
C ILE A 102 6.97 8.36 -0.71
N THR A 103 6.59 8.38 0.56
CA THR A 103 7.51 8.76 1.64
C THR A 103 8.20 7.51 2.19
N ARG A 104 9.30 7.69 2.89
CA ARG A 104 10.11 6.57 3.35
C ARG A 104 10.70 6.82 4.74
N SER A 105 10.72 5.78 5.54
CA SER A 105 11.39 5.79 6.84
C SER A 105 12.12 4.47 7.12
#